data_65a42e32c8eef22205297af97144d9f5
#
_entry.id   65a42e32c8eef22205297af97144d9f5
#
_cell.length_a   1.000
_cell.length_b   1.000
_cell.length_c   1.000
_cell.angle_alpha   90.00
_cell.angle_beta   90.00
_cell.angle_gamma   90.00
#
_symmetry.space_group_name_H-M   'P 1'
#
loop_
_entity.id
_entity.type
_entity.pdbx_description
1 polymer ?
#
loop_
_entity_poly.entity_id
_entity_poly.type
_entity_poly.pdbx_seq_one_letter_code
_entity_poly.pdbx_strand_id
1 'polypeptide(L)'
;MKAVLKLISLLLLAMMVIPVASAQIAVSSFTLSPQTVIPGSEINIDLTLENVGDQDIENVLVTLDLSTVPFVPVGSSNEKIIDEINDGDEEKVTFRVKALPNAEPSVYKIPVAISYGEASKTSLISVEVAANAHLDLLLEKSELVKVNDNGKVTLKFVNDGLAQVKNLKITLKESPLYEIFSPGTLYIGEVDIGDFETEEFTLVPLTKDPILNVELEYRDAANNLFHESKLIKIPVYTEEEAKQLGLVKSSNKILPIGAVIVVLGAILYYRRRKKKKNAL
;
A
#
# COMPACT_ATOMS: atom_id res chain seq x y z
N MET A 1 -6.46 -53.49 66.40
CA MET A 1 -5.80 -53.46 65.11
C MET A 1 -6.71 -52.88 63.98
N LYS A 2 -7.89 -53.44 63.69
CA LYS A 2 -8.78 -53.04 62.64
C LYS A 2 -9.30 -51.54 62.72
N ALA A 3 -9.53 -51.04 63.95
CA ALA A 3 -9.98 -49.67 64.17
C ALA A 3 -8.86 -48.65 63.94
N VAL A 4 -7.62 -48.97 64.38
CA VAL A 4 -6.45 -48.09 64.15
C VAL A 4 -6.10 -48.04 62.70
N LEU A 5 -6.24 -49.13 61.93
CA LEU A 5 -6.01 -49.15 60.48
C LEU A 5 -7.06 -48.29 59.70
N LYS A 6 -8.32 -48.33 60.15
CA LYS A 6 -9.36 -47.44 59.59
C LYS A 6 -9.13 -45.94 59.88
N LEU A 7 -8.63 -45.66 61.10
CA LEU A 7 -8.29 -44.27 61.46
C LEU A 7 -7.10 -43.72 60.64
N ILE A 8 -6.06 -44.56 60.45
CA ILE A 8 -4.91 -44.21 59.59
C ILE A 8 -5.32 -44.06 58.12
N SER A 9 -6.20 -44.94 57.62
CA SER A 9 -6.74 -44.80 56.23
C SER A 9 -7.59 -43.54 56.05
N LEU A 10 -8.37 -43.14 57.05
CA LEU A 10 -9.16 -41.91 57.03
C LEU A 10 -8.28 -40.66 57.11
N LEU A 11 -7.18 -40.73 57.90
CA LEU A 11 -6.21 -39.63 57.99
C LEU A 11 -5.41 -39.50 56.71
N LEU A 12 -5.03 -40.61 56.04
CA LEU A 12 -4.38 -40.58 54.74
C LEU A 12 -5.31 -40.09 53.60
N LEU A 13 -6.61 -40.38 53.69
CA LEU A 13 -7.60 -39.88 52.72
C LEU A 13 -7.87 -38.39 52.91
N ALA A 14 -7.81 -37.88 54.15
CA ALA A 14 -7.94 -36.45 54.46
C ALA A 14 -6.71 -35.63 54.00
N MET A 15 -5.53 -36.26 53.85
CA MET A 15 -4.30 -35.60 53.41
C MET A 15 -4.18 -35.48 51.89
N MET A 16 -5.12 -36.03 51.10
CA MET A 16 -5.10 -35.98 49.62
C MET A 16 -5.90 -34.83 49.02
N VAL A 17 -6.47 -33.93 49.79
CA VAL A 17 -7.06 -32.68 49.27
C VAL A 17 -5.93 -31.68 49.13
N ILE A 18 -5.14 -31.80 48.05
CA ILE A 18 -4.24 -30.75 47.64
C ILE A 18 -5.13 -29.68 47.01
N PRO A 19 -5.19 -28.44 47.56
CA PRO A 19 -5.89 -27.37 46.88
C PRO A 19 -5.17 -27.14 45.53
N VAL A 20 -5.89 -27.35 44.44
CA VAL A 20 -5.41 -26.92 43.15
C VAL A 20 -5.46 -25.38 43.21
N ALA A 21 -4.31 -24.75 43.28
CA ALA A 21 -4.23 -23.28 43.12
C ALA A 21 -4.83 -22.93 41.77
N SER A 22 -6.03 -22.38 41.78
CA SER A 22 -6.68 -21.87 40.57
C SER A 22 -6.13 -20.46 40.29
N ALA A 23 -5.76 -20.16 39.05
CA ALA A 23 -5.41 -18.83 38.69
C ALA A 23 -6.61 -17.92 38.96
N GLN A 24 -6.41 -16.94 39.84
CA GLN A 24 -7.49 -16.06 40.34
C GLN A 24 -7.53 -14.74 39.59
N ILE A 25 -6.43 -14.31 38.95
CA ILE A 25 -6.41 -13.09 38.10
C ILE A 25 -6.78 -13.42 36.67
N ALA A 26 -7.69 -12.62 36.10
CA ALA A 26 -8.10 -12.70 34.71
C ALA A 26 -7.87 -11.36 33.99
N VAL A 27 -7.57 -11.41 32.70
CA VAL A 27 -7.73 -10.20 31.84
C VAL A 27 -9.22 -10.11 31.51
N SER A 28 -9.93 -9.17 32.13
CA SER A 28 -11.37 -8.94 31.90
C SER A 28 -11.61 -8.20 30.58
N SER A 29 -10.73 -7.25 30.23
CA SER A 29 -10.80 -6.51 28.97
C SER A 29 -9.44 -5.92 28.56
N PHE A 30 -9.32 -5.51 27.32
CA PHE A 30 -8.24 -4.66 26.87
C PHE A 30 -8.73 -3.61 25.86
N THR A 31 -8.04 -2.49 25.80
CA THR A 31 -8.27 -1.44 24.80
C THR A 31 -6.97 -0.99 24.17
N LEU A 32 -7.05 -0.58 22.90
CA LEU A 32 -5.93 -0.14 22.11
C LEU A 32 -6.15 1.33 21.73
N SER A 33 -5.10 2.15 21.83
CA SER A 33 -5.14 3.56 21.43
C SER A 33 -3.86 3.95 20.68
N PRO A 34 -3.93 4.14 19.34
CA PRO A 34 -5.09 3.97 18.44
C PRO A 34 -5.55 2.51 18.34
N GLN A 35 -6.73 2.26 17.77
CA GLN A 35 -7.30 0.91 17.62
C GLN A 35 -6.49 0.01 16.67
N THR A 36 -5.90 0.62 15.64
CA THR A 36 -4.96 0.01 14.70
C THR A 36 -3.66 0.80 14.70
N VAL A 37 -2.53 0.16 14.47
CA VAL A 37 -1.22 0.80 14.42
C VAL A 37 -0.61 0.64 13.02
N ILE A 38 0.09 1.68 12.53
CA ILE A 38 0.86 1.59 11.30
C ILE A 38 2.34 1.28 11.61
N PRO A 39 3.10 0.66 10.70
CA PRO A 39 4.53 0.41 10.88
C PRO A 39 5.28 1.67 11.32
N GLY A 40 6.14 1.55 12.32
CA GLY A 40 6.89 2.66 12.89
C GLY A 40 6.15 3.55 13.88
N SER A 41 4.85 3.33 14.13
CA SER A 41 4.04 4.11 15.07
C SER A 41 3.89 3.47 16.43
N GLU A 42 3.47 4.28 17.41
CA GLU A 42 3.28 3.86 18.80
C GLU A 42 1.81 3.56 19.08
N ILE A 43 1.55 2.66 20.02
CA ILE A 43 0.23 2.29 20.50
C ILE A 43 0.26 2.08 22.02
N ASN A 44 -0.77 2.52 22.71
CA ASN A 44 -1.00 2.17 24.10
C ASN A 44 -1.92 0.95 24.18
N ILE A 45 -1.53 0.00 25.01
CA ILE A 45 -2.28 -1.20 25.33
C ILE A 45 -2.71 -1.08 26.79
N ASP A 46 -3.99 -0.83 27.02
CA ASP A 46 -4.58 -0.75 28.35
C ASP A 46 -5.22 -2.11 28.66
N LEU A 47 -4.72 -2.81 29.67
CA LEU A 47 -5.28 -4.06 30.16
C LEU A 47 -6.05 -3.78 31.43
N THR A 48 -7.25 -4.37 31.55
CA THR A 48 -8.00 -4.45 32.80
C THR A 48 -7.87 -5.87 33.34
N LEU A 49 -7.34 -5.97 34.53
CA LEU A 49 -7.16 -7.23 35.27
C LEU A 49 -8.19 -7.30 36.37
N GLU A 50 -8.84 -8.41 36.54
CA GLU A 50 -9.86 -8.68 37.58
C GLU A 50 -9.41 -9.82 38.48
N ASN A 51 -9.51 -9.61 39.76
CA ASN A 51 -9.36 -10.68 40.74
C ASN A 51 -10.69 -11.39 40.89
N VAL A 52 -10.80 -12.55 40.23
CA VAL A 52 -12.00 -13.41 40.28
C VAL A 52 -11.95 -14.43 41.43
N GLY A 53 -10.96 -14.32 42.31
CA GLY A 53 -10.81 -15.16 43.51
C GLY A 53 -11.63 -14.60 44.67
N ASP A 54 -11.35 -15.12 45.86
CA ASP A 54 -11.98 -14.76 47.15
C ASP A 54 -10.96 -14.24 48.18
N GLN A 55 -9.78 -13.82 47.71
CA GLN A 55 -8.69 -13.26 48.52
C GLN A 55 -7.96 -12.20 47.76
N ASP A 56 -7.44 -11.21 48.49
CA ASP A 56 -6.57 -10.16 47.94
C ASP A 56 -5.28 -10.75 47.42
N ILE A 57 -4.81 -10.26 46.30
CA ILE A 57 -3.60 -10.74 45.62
C ILE A 57 -2.59 -9.63 45.51
N GLU A 58 -1.44 -9.84 46.15
CA GLU A 58 -0.32 -8.89 46.14
C GLU A 58 0.73 -9.22 45.08
N ASN A 59 1.50 -8.19 44.64
CA ASN A 59 2.67 -8.30 43.76
C ASN A 59 2.36 -9.04 42.46
N VAL A 60 1.34 -8.56 41.75
CA VAL A 60 0.93 -9.15 40.45
C VAL A 60 1.86 -8.60 39.34
N LEU A 61 2.72 -9.49 38.82
CA LEU A 61 3.59 -9.18 37.66
C LEU A 61 2.84 -9.44 36.36
N VAL A 62 2.74 -8.42 35.53
CA VAL A 62 2.15 -8.49 34.19
C VAL A 62 3.24 -8.28 33.15
N THR A 63 3.42 -9.24 32.24
CA THR A 63 4.46 -9.21 31.20
C THR A 63 3.84 -9.37 29.83
N LEU A 64 4.15 -8.46 28.89
CA LEU A 64 3.89 -8.66 27.47
C LEU A 64 5.04 -9.45 26.83
N ASP A 65 4.75 -10.60 26.24
CA ASP A 65 5.76 -11.32 25.45
C ASP A 65 5.83 -10.74 24.02
N LEU A 66 6.84 -9.91 23.80
CA LEU A 66 7.10 -9.26 22.51
C LEU A 66 8.17 -9.99 21.69
N SER A 67 8.65 -11.16 22.12
CA SER A 67 9.79 -11.85 21.50
C SER A 67 9.52 -12.34 20.08
N THR A 68 8.27 -12.62 19.74
CA THR A 68 7.85 -13.22 18.46
C THR A 68 7.02 -12.27 17.58
N VAL A 69 6.85 -11.03 18.02
CA VAL A 69 6.04 -10.02 17.33
C VAL A 69 6.87 -8.76 17.03
N PRO A 70 6.56 -8.01 15.99
CA PRO A 70 7.35 -6.85 15.59
C PRO A 70 7.02 -5.60 16.43
N PHE A 71 7.05 -5.72 17.75
CA PHE A 71 6.81 -4.64 18.71
C PHE A 71 7.95 -4.52 19.70
N VAL A 72 8.21 -3.29 20.13
CA VAL A 72 9.19 -2.97 21.18
C VAL A 72 8.56 -2.03 22.21
N PRO A 73 8.91 -2.16 23.51
CA PRO A 73 8.41 -1.25 24.53
C PRO A 73 9.01 0.15 24.36
N VAL A 74 8.24 1.19 24.72
CA VAL A 74 8.64 2.59 24.62
C VAL A 74 8.48 3.29 25.98
N GLY A 75 9.55 3.90 26.48
CA GLY A 75 9.54 4.67 27.72
C GLY A 75 9.40 3.85 29.01
N SER A 76 9.20 2.52 28.91
CA SER A 76 9.15 1.59 30.04
C SER A 76 9.53 0.18 29.56
N SER A 77 9.59 -0.77 30.49
CA SER A 77 9.76 -2.19 30.13
C SER A 77 8.44 -2.79 29.60
N ASN A 78 8.54 -4.01 29.10
CA ASN A 78 7.38 -4.87 28.78
C ASN A 78 6.76 -5.54 30.02
N GLU A 79 7.17 -5.11 31.22
CA GLU A 79 6.73 -5.64 32.50
C GLU A 79 6.17 -4.51 33.36
N LYS A 80 5.11 -4.83 34.11
CA LYS A 80 4.49 -3.97 35.12
C LYS A 80 4.16 -4.77 36.36
N ILE A 81 4.29 -4.15 37.52
CA ILE A 81 3.88 -4.73 38.80
C ILE A 81 2.69 -3.93 39.30
N ILE A 82 1.65 -4.62 39.70
CA ILE A 82 0.51 -4.10 40.46
C ILE A 82 0.72 -4.53 41.91
N ASP A 83 0.70 -3.56 42.82
CA ASP A 83 1.00 -3.87 44.24
C ASP A 83 -0.03 -4.81 44.84
N GLU A 84 -1.33 -4.55 44.60
CA GLU A 84 -2.43 -5.34 45.14
C GLU A 84 -3.68 -5.24 44.25
N ILE A 85 -4.43 -6.36 44.13
CA ILE A 85 -5.79 -6.36 43.54
C ILE A 85 -6.69 -7.06 44.58
N ASN A 86 -7.60 -6.32 45.22
CA ASN A 86 -8.51 -6.88 46.22
C ASN A 86 -9.50 -7.88 45.60
N ASP A 87 -10.10 -8.68 46.44
CA ASP A 87 -11.16 -9.63 46.06
C ASP A 87 -12.30 -8.91 45.31
N GLY A 88 -12.59 -9.38 44.10
CA GLY A 88 -13.62 -8.84 43.22
C GLY A 88 -13.31 -7.48 42.56
N ASP A 89 -12.13 -6.90 42.80
CA ASP A 89 -11.74 -5.62 42.22
C ASP A 89 -11.04 -5.77 40.87
N GLU A 90 -11.04 -4.67 40.13
CA GLU A 90 -10.33 -4.51 38.83
C GLU A 90 -9.20 -3.48 38.96
N GLU A 91 -8.06 -3.81 38.35
CA GLU A 91 -6.93 -2.90 38.21
C GLU A 91 -6.50 -2.73 36.76
N LYS A 92 -6.03 -1.54 36.40
CA LYS A 92 -5.61 -1.19 35.04
C LYS A 92 -4.11 -1.04 34.95
N VAL A 93 -3.55 -1.61 33.87
CA VAL A 93 -2.14 -1.44 33.54
C VAL A 93 -1.99 -1.05 32.08
N THR A 94 -1.20 -0.02 31.82
CA THR A 94 -0.95 0.52 30.48
C THR A 94 0.47 0.18 30.03
N PHE A 95 0.59 -0.41 28.86
CA PHE A 95 1.86 -0.59 28.13
C PHE A 95 1.88 0.30 26.93
N ARG A 96 3.02 0.97 26.72
CA ARG A 96 3.28 1.74 25.49
C ARG A 96 4.30 0.97 24.66
N VAL A 97 3.89 0.58 23.46
CA VAL A 97 4.73 -0.17 22.53
C VAL A 97 4.75 0.51 21.17
N LYS A 98 5.80 0.23 20.39
CA LYS A 98 5.97 0.73 19.03
C LYS A 98 6.05 -0.44 18.08
N ALA A 99 5.26 -0.41 17.01
CA ALA A 99 5.44 -1.32 15.89
C ALA A 99 6.76 -0.99 15.17
N LEU A 100 7.54 -2.00 14.84
CA LEU A 100 8.78 -1.82 14.09
C LEU A 100 8.47 -1.25 12.69
N PRO A 101 9.36 -0.46 12.10
CA PRO A 101 9.15 0.10 10.75
C PRO A 101 8.96 -0.94 9.64
N ASN A 102 9.49 -2.15 9.86
CA ASN A 102 9.37 -3.29 8.96
C ASN A 102 8.27 -4.29 9.39
N ALA A 103 7.37 -3.90 10.31
CA ALA A 103 6.24 -4.72 10.69
C ALA A 103 5.30 -4.91 9.49
N GLU A 104 5.05 -6.15 9.11
CA GLU A 104 4.13 -6.47 8.02
C GLU A 104 2.67 -6.25 8.46
N PRO A 105 1.79 -5.78 7.56
CA PRO A 105 0.36 -5.66 7.84
C PRO A 105 -0.24 -7.03 8.20
N SER A 106 -0.69 -7.17 9.45
CA SER A 106 -1.24 -8.43 9.98
C SER A 106 -1.88 -8.21 11.34
N VAL A 107 -2.61 -9.22 11.82
CA VAL A 107 -3.09 -9.30 13.19
C VAL A 107 -2.10 -10.12 14.02
N TYR A 108 -1.39 -9.44 14.91
CA TYR A 108 -0.42 -10.05 15.81
C TYR A 108 -1.07 -10.44 17.12
N LYS A 109 -0.78 -11.67 17.59
CA LYS A 109 -1.21 -12.15 18.89
C LYS A 109 -0.07 -11.96 19.88
N ILE A 110 -0.30 -11.17 20.93
CA ILE A 110 0.68 -10.87 21.98
C ILE A 110 0.28 -11.64 23.22
N PRO A 111 1.13 -12.59 23.71
CA PRO A 111 0.90 -13.24 24.98
C PRO A 111 1.08 -12.25 26.13
N VAL A 112 0.13 -12.29 27.07
CA VAL A 112 0.15 -11.54 28.34
C VAL A 112 0.32 -12.57 29.46
N ALA A 113 1.51 -12.64 30.02
CA ALA A 113 1.78 -13.47 31.17
C ALA A 113 1.47 -12.70 32.45
N ILE A 114 0.71 -13.32 33.36
CA ILE A 114 0.34 -12.77 34.67
C ILE A 114 0.84 -13.75 35.70
N SER A 115 1.68 -13.29 36.65
CA SER A 115 2.27 -14.11 37.68
C SER A 115 2.07 -13.46 39.06
N TYR A 116 1.69 -14.25 40.02
CA TYR A 116 1.54 -13.84 41.43
C TYR A 116 1.75 -15.06 42.33
N GLY A 117 2.53 -14.89 43.39
CA GLY A 117 2.95 -16.01 44.23
C GLY A 117 3.60 -17.13 43.41
N GLU A 118 3.07 -18.36 43.47
CA GLU A 118 3.50 -19.51 42.66
C GLU A 118 2.61 -19.75 41.44
N ALA A 119 1.56 -18.94 41.25
CA ALA A 119 0.63 -19.06 40.13
C ALA A 119 1.10 -18.27 38.91
N SER A 120 0.82 -18.79 37.73
CA SER A 120 1.04 -18.11 36.46
C SER A 120 -0.06 -18.47 35.46
N LYS A 121 -0.47 -17.46 34.65
CA LYS A 121 -1.47 -17.61 33.60
C LYS A 121 -1.04 -16.80 32.38
N THR A 122 -1.33 -17.32 31.21
CA THR A 122 -1.11 -16.58 29.96
C THR A 122 -2.44 -16.36 29.24
N SER A 123 -2.71 -15.11 28.90
CA SER A 123 -3.82 -14.68 28.04
C SER A 123 -3.25 -14.16 26.71
N LEU A 124 -4.09 -14.07 25.68
CA LEU A 124 -3.71 -13.53 24.38
C LEU A 124 -4.52 -12.28 24.11
N ILE A 125 -3.85 -11.21 23.69
CA ILE A 125 -4.47 -10.04 23.08
C ILE A 125 -4.09 -9.97 21.60
N SER A 126 -4.85 -9.26 20.80
CA SER A 126 -4.56 -9.06 19.38
C SER A 126 -4.36 -7.60 19.09
N VAL A 127 -3.30 -7.29 18.32
CA VAL A 127 -3.00 -5.95 17.81
C VAL A 127 -2.94 -6.03 16.29
N GLU A 128 -3.72 -5.19 15.62
CA GLU A 128 -3.71 -5.08 14.18
C GLU A 128 -2.68 -4.03 13.74
N VAL A 129 -1.70 -4.46 12.94
CA VAL A 129 -0.85 -3.58 12.16
C VAL A 129 -1.51 -3.40 10.81
N ALA A 130 -2.02 -2.20 10.55
CA ALA A 130 -2.61 -1.83 9.27
C ALA A 130 -1.64 -0.98 8.46
N ALA A 131 -1.63 -1.16 7.17
CA ALA A 131 -0.90 -0.29 6.26
C ALA A 131 -1.72 -0.11 4.98
N ASN A 132 -1.75 1.11 4.47
CA ASN A 132 -2.45 1.41 3.25
C ASN A 132 -1.51 1.23 2.06
N ALA A 133 -1.99 0.54 1.04
CA ALA A 133 -1.42 0.61 -0.29
C ALA A 133 -1.67 2.01 -0.88
N HIS A 134 -0.71 2.53 -1.60
CA HIS A 134 -0.86 3.78 -2.35
C HIS A 134 -0.14 3.64 -3.68
N LEU A 135 -0.86 3.96 -4.76
CA LEU A 135 -0.30 3.95 -6.11
C LEU A 135 -0.15 5.37 -6.63
N ASP A 136 1.06 5.74 -6.99
CA ASP A 136 1.32 6.95 -7.75
C ASP A 136 1.43 6.65 -9.24
N LEU A 137 0.96 7.60 -10.09
CA LEU A 137 0.94 7.48 -11.54
C LEU A 137 1.87 8.52 -12.17
N LEU A 138 2.89 8.04 -12.88
CA LEU A 138 3.88 8.86 -13.56
C LEU A 138 3.87 8.62 -15.07
N LEU A 139 4.19 9.65 -15.83
CA LEU A 139 4.54 9.51 -17.24
C LEU A 139 6.02 9.11 -17.35
N GLU A 140 6.27 7.87 -17.70
CA GLU A 140 7.65 7.36 -17.89
C GLU A 140 8.22 7.82 -19.25
N LYS A 141 7.42 7.64 -20.32
CA LYS A 141 7.81 7.99 -21.69
C LYS A 141 6.59 8.34 -22.52
N SER A 142 6.77 9.27 -23.46
CA SER A 142 5.80 9.54 -24.50
C SER A 142 6.50 9.68 -25.87
N GLU A 143 5.96 8.99 -26.87
CA GLU A 143 6.35 9.11 -28.27
C GLU A 143 5.41 10.08 -29.02
N LEU A 144 4.38 10.58 -28.35
CA LEU A 144 3.44 11.55 -28.91
C LEU A 144 4.11 12.92 -28.99
N VAL A 145 4.24 13.45 -30.19
CA VAL A 145 4.85 14.77 -30.41
C VAL A 145 3.81 15.81 -30.80
N LYS A 146 2.90 15.46 -31.71
CA LYS A 146 1.89 16.43 -32.21
C LYS A 146 0.50 15.80 -32.28
N VAL A 147 -0.48 16.65 -32.34
CA VAL A 147 -1.91 16.30 -32.54
C VAL A 147 -2.08 15.44 -33.78
N ASN A 148 -2.95 14.43 -33.71
CA ASN A 148 -3.29 13.46 -34.76
C ASN A 148 -2.16 12.52 -35.19
N ASP A 149 -1.04 12.48 -34.47
CA ASP A 149 -0.02 11.45 -34.68
C ASP A 149 -0.25 10.25 -33.75
N ASN A 150 -0.11 9.05 -34.27
CA ASN A 150 -0.13 7.82 -33.50
C ASN A 150 1.20 7.63 -32.80
N GLY A 151 1.17 7.28 -31.52
CA GLY A 151 2.36 7.00 -30.73
C GLY A 151 2.05 6.25 -29.44
N LYS A 152 3.12 5.87 -28.76
CA LYS A 152 3.07 5.12 -27.53
C LYS A 152 3.29 6.03 -26.33
N VAL A 153 2.53 5.75 -25.27
CA VAL A 153 2.68 6.38 -23.96
C VAL A 153 2.95 5.28 -22.95
N THR A 154 4.08 5.35 -22.27
CA THR A 154 4.42 4.45 -21.18
C THR A 154 4.07 5.13 -19.86
N LEU A 155 3.19 4.52 -19.11
CA LEU A 155 2.78 4.94 -17.77
C LEU A 155 3.46 4.06 -16.73
N LYS A 156 3.92 4.67 -15.64
CA LYS A 156 4.57 4.01 -14.52
C LYS A 156 3.70 4.12 -13.29
N PHE A 157 3.43 2.99 -12.66
CA PHE A 157 2.61 2.83 -11.46
C PHE A 157 3.52 2.45 -10.31
N VAL A 158 3.75 3.36 -9.38
CA VAL A 158 4.68 3.18 -8.26
C VAL A 158 3.88 2.92 -6.99
N ASN A 159 4.17 1.82 -6.31
CA ASN A 159 3.64 1.59 -4.96
C ASN A 159 4.57 2.26 -3.93
N ASP A 160 4.26 3.48 -3.56
CA ASP A 160 4.95 4.22 -2.49
C ASP A 160 4.22 4.11 -1.14
N GLY A 161 3.21 3.24 -1.05
CA GLY A 161 2.49 2.91 0.18
C GLY A 161 3.28 2.02 1.14
N LEU A 162 2.63 1.64 2.24
CA LEU A 162 3.18 0.76 3.27
C LEU A 162 2.60 -0.66 3.21
N ALA A 163 1.80 -0.97 2.19
CA ALA A 163 1.24 -2.29 1.94
C ALA A 163 1.40 -2.69 0.48
N GLN A 164 1.52 -3.99 0.22
CA GLN A 164 1.49 -4.56 -1.12
C GLN A 164 0.15 -4.23 -1.81
N VAL A 165 0.21 -3.85 -3.08
CA VAL A 165 -0.94 -3.75 -3.98
C VAL A 165 -1.20 -5.11 -4.59
N LYS A 166 -2.45 -5.59 -4.54
CA LYS A 166 -2.87 -6.87 -5.11
C LYS A 166 -3.96 -6.68 -6.15
N ASN A 167 -3.96 -7.56 -7.15
CA ASN A 167 -4.98 -7.60 -8.19
C ASN A 167 -5.16 -6.27 -8.92
N LEU A 168 -4.03 -5.55 -9.15
CA LEU A 168 -4.07 -4.26 -9.84
C LEU A 168 -4.63 -4.43 -11.27
N LYS A 169 -5.71 -3.72 -11.53
CA LYS A 169 -6.31 -3.55 -12.85
C LYS A 169 -6.31 -2.07 -13.22
N ILE A 170 -5.81 -1.78 -14.40
CA ILE A 170 -5.68 -0.43 -14.94
C ILE A 170 -6.64 -0.28 -16.10
N THR A 171 -7.39 0.82 -16.12
CA THR A 171 -8.30 1.14 -17.23
C THR A 171 -8.05 2.56 -17.70
N LEU A 172 -7.56 2.72 -18.92
CA LEU A 172 -7.53 4.00 -19.60
C LEU A 172 -8.93 4.29 -20.16
N LYS A 173 -9.54 5.36 -19.68
CA LYS A 173 -10.92 5.73 -20.06
C LYS A 173 -10.97 6.35 -21.44
N GLU A 174 -12.03 6.09 -22.17
CA GLU A 174 -12.34 6.80 -23.40
C GLU A 174 -12.54 8.30 -23.14
N SER A 175 -12.10 9.13 -24.06
CA SER A 175 -12.15 10.59 -23.95
C SER A 175 -12.25 11.25 -25.32
N PRO A 176 -12.93 12.41 -25.45
CA PRO A 176 -12.87 13.20 -26.67
C PRO A 176 -11.51 13.86 -26.94
N LEU A 177 -10.56 13.75 -26.01
CA LEU A 177 -9.22 14.34 -26.12
C LEU A 177 -8.21 13.44 -26.84
N TYR A 178 -8.49 12.14 -26.96
CA TYR A 178 -7.62 11.12 -27.58
C TYR A 178 -8.40 9.87 -27.98
N GLU A 179 -7.89 9.12 -28.93
CA GLU A 179 -8.36 7.78 -29.31
C GLU A 179 -7.38 6.71 -28.83
N ILE A 180 -7.90 5.57 -28.36
CA ILE A 180 -7.12 4.44 -27.83
C ILE A 180 -7.07 3.34 -28.89
N PHE A 181 -5.85 2.88 -29.23
CA PHE A 181 -5.60 1.82 -30.22
C PHE A 181 -5.02 0.54 -29.63
N SER A 182 -4.65 0.55 -28.35
CA SER A 182 -4.28 -0.65 -27.58
C SER A 182 -5.48 -1.14 -26.74
N PRO A 183 -5.39 -2.30 -26.05
CA PRO A 183 -6.36 -2.62 -25.02
C PRO A 183 -6.44 -1.49 -23.98
N GLY A 184 -7.66 -0.98 -23.72
CA GLY A 184 -7.88 0.09 -22.76
C GLY A 184 -7.84 -0.39 -21.31
N THR A 185 -7.93 -1.72 -21.07
CA THR A 185 -7.88 -2.32 -19.73
C THR A 185 -6.80 -3.38 -19.68
N LEU A 186 -5.96 -3.32 -18.64
CA LEU A 186 -4.86 -4.23 -18.39
C LEU A 186 -4.94 -4.75 -16.96
N TYR A 187 -4.53 -5.99 -16.76
CA TYR A 187 -4.40 -6.61 -15.44
C TYR A 187 -2.93 -6.86 -15.16
N ILE A 188 -2.42 -6.25 -14.09
CA ILE A 188 -1.00 -6.27 -13.72
C ILE A 188 -0.73 -7.40 -12.71
N GLY A 189 -1.59 -7.53 -11.69
CA GLY A 189 -1.40 -8.47 -10.60
C GLY A 189 -0.95 -7.79 -9.31
N GLU A 190 0.28 -8.02 -8.88
CA GLU A 190 0.81 -7.54 -7.60
C GLU A 190 1.92 -6.52 -7.84
N VAL A 191 1.98 -5.48 -6.96
CA VAL A 191 3.09 -4.50 -6.92
C VAL A 191 3.56 -4.40 -5.48
N ASP A 192 4.79 -4.80 -5.21
CA ASP A 192 5.37 -4.79 -3.88
C ASP A 192 5.66 -3.37 -3.37
N ILE A 193 5.89 -3.24 -2.07
CA ILE A 193 6.21 -1.96 -1.44
C ILE A 193 7.52 -1.40 -2.01
N GLY A 194 7.48 -0.16 -2.49
CA GLY A 194 8.64 0.52 -3.08
C GLY A 194 8.99 0.04 -4.50
N ASP A 195 8.18 -0.84 -5.09
CA ASP A 195 8.34 -1.32 -6.46
C ASP A 195 7.40 -0.59 -7.42
N PHE A 196 7.53 -0.86 -8.70
CA PHE A 196 6.70 -0.25 -9.74
C PHE A 196 6.46 -1.19 -10.91
N GLU A 197 5.37 -0.91 -11.63
CA GLU A 197 5.05 -1.54 -12.91
C GLU A 197 4.89 -0.49 -14.01
N THR A 198 5.18 -0.87 -15.25
CA THR A 198 5.05 0.02 -16.40
C THR A 198 4.18 -0.60 -17.47
N GLU A 199 3.25 0.21 -18.00
CA GLU A 199 2.34 -0.21 -19.05
C GLU A 199 2.33 0.75 -20.23
N GLU A 200 2.20 0.21 -21.41
CA GLU A 200 2.26 0.94 -22.67
C GLU A 200 0.88 1.00 -23.34
N PHE A 201 0.43 2.21 -23.62
CA PHE A 201 -0.79 2.47 -24.39
C PHE A 201 -0.46 3.13 -25.72
N THR A 202 -1.10 2.64 -26.78
CA THR A 202 -1.02 3.28 -28.10
C THR A 202 -2.20 4.22 -28.28
N LEU A 203 -1.92 5.50 -28.53
CA LEU A 203 -2.90 6.58 -28.58
C LEU A 203 -2.73 7.47 -29.81
N VAL A 204 -3.83 8.13 -30.17
CA VAL A 204 -3.81 9.29 -31.06
C VAL A 204 -4.38 10.49 -30.31
N PRO A 205 -3.59 11.51 -29.96
CA PRO A 205 -4.09 12.73 -29.31
C PRO A 205 -4.90 13.55 -30.30
N LEU A 206 -6.12 13.94 -29.94
CA LEU A 206 -7.02 14.77 -30.75
C LEU A 206 -6.88 16.25 -30.42
N THR A 207 -6.24 16.56 -29.28
CA THR A 207 -6.02 17.93 -28.81
C THR A 207 -4.57 18.12 -28.36
N LYS A 208 -4.16 19.39 -28.24
CA LYS A 208 -2.92 19.75 -27.57
C LYS A 208 -3.00 19.40 -26.09
N ASP A 209 -1.91 18.86 -25.53
CA ASP A 209 -1.78 18.54 -24.11
C ASP A 209 -2.98 17.74 -23.55
N PRO A 210 -3.36 16.59 -24.13
CA PRO A 210 -4.49 15.81 -23.65
C PRO A 210 -4.25 15.33 -22.21
N ILE A 211 -5.33 15.25 -21.43
CA ILE A 211 -5.32 14.68 -20.09
C ILE A 211 -5.87 13.26 -20.19
N LEU A 212 -5.03 12.29 -19.86
CA LEU A 212 -5.45 10.89 -19.73
C LEU A 212 -6.13 10.68 -18.39
N ASN A 213 -7.25 9.99 -18.41
CA ASN A 213 -7.95 9.53 -17.21
C ASN A 213 -7.73 8.03 -17.04
N VAL A 214 -6.99 7.67 -15.98
CA VAL A 214 -6.62 6.29 -15.68
C VAL A 214 -7.34 5.87 -14.40
N GLU A 215 -8.22 4.88 -14.50
CA GLU A 215 -8.83 4.24 -13.35
C GLU A 215 -7.98 3.07 -12.88
N LEU A 216 -7.75 3.03 -11.57
CA LEU A 216 -7.04 1.98 -10.87
C LEU A 216 -8.04 1.25 -9.97
N GLU A 217 -8.07 -0.06 -10.09
CA GLU A 217 -8.80 -0.95 -9.18
C GLU A 217 -7.81 -1.95 -8.58
N TYR A 218 -7.70 -1.99 -7.26
CA TYR A 218 -6.76 -2.88 -6.58
C TYR A 218 -7.22 -3.22 -5.17
N ARG A 219 -6.52 -4.17 -4.54
CA ARG A 219 -6.72 -4.53 -3.14
C ARG A 219 -5.44 -4.33 -2.34
N ASP A 220 -5.61 -3.99 -1.07
CA ASP A 220 -4.51 -3.96 -0.10
C ASP A 220 -4.24 -5.36 0.51
N ALA A 221 -3.28 -5.41 1.44
CA ALA A 221 -2.93 -6.63 2.16
C ALA A 221 -4.09 -7.21 2.99
N ALA A 222 -5.00 -6.35 3.48
CA ALA A 222 -6.20 -6.73 4.23
C ALA A 222 -7.39 -7.10 3.32
N ASN A 223 -7.17 -7.15 1.98
CA ASN A 223 -8.19 -7.45 0.96
C ASN A 223 -9.28 -6.37 0.80
N ASN A 224 -9.05 -5.16 1.29
CA ASN A 224 -9.92 -4.01 1.03
C ASN A 224 -9.80 -3.60 -0.44
N LEU A 225 -10.93 -3.30 -1.08
CA LEU A 225 -10.99 -2.88 -2.48
C LEU A 225 -10.90 -1.36 -2.59
N PHE A 226 -10.00 -0.91 -3.45
CA PHE A 226 -9.78 0.50 -3.77
C PHE A 226 -10.14 0.77 -5.23
N HIS A 227 -10.75 1.94 -5.46
CA HIS A 227 -11.01 2.50 -6.79
C HIS A 227 -10.50 3.93 -6.80
N GLU A 228 -9.54 4.22 -7.65
CA GLU A 228 -8.96 5.54 -7.79
C GLU A 228 -9.00 6.00 -9.24
N SER A 229 -9.17 7.29 -9.46
CA SER A 229 -9.03 7.92 -10.78
C SER A 229 -7.85 8.88 -10.73
N LYS A 230 -6.86 8.64 -11.58
CA LYS A 230 -5.66 9.46 -11.71
C LYS A 230 -5.69 10.19 -13.05
N LEU A 231 -5.35 11.45 -13.03
CA LEU A 231 -5.28 12.28 -14.23
C LEU A 231 -3.82 12.59 -14.55
N ILE A 232 -3.41 12.35 -15.80
CA ILE A 232 -2.06 12.65 -16.22
C ILE A 232 -2.07 13.41 -17.54
N LYS A 233 -1.38 14.55 -17.57
CA LYS A 233 -1.24 15.39 -18.75
C LYS A 233 -0.09 14.89 -19.62
N ILE A 234 -0.34 14.69 -20.91
CA ILE A 234 0.69 14.32 -21.88
C ILE A 234 1.10 15.55 -22.68
N PRO A 235 2.40 15.89 -22.73
CA PRO A 235 2.86 17.01 -23.54
C PRO A 235 2.74 16.68 -25.04
N VAL A 236 1.83 17.34 -25.72
CA VAL A 236 1.58 17.21 -27.17
C VAL A 236 1.44 18.60 -27.76
N TYR A 237 2.06 18.82 -28.90
CA TYR A 237 2.16 20.12 -29.55
C TYR A 237 1.28 20.22 -30.79
N THR A 238 0.97 21.43 -31.22
CA THR A 238 0.46 21.66 -32.57
C THR A 238 1.58 21.43 -33.61
N GLU A 239 1.21 21.28 -34.86
CA GLU A 239 2.22 21.05 -35.91
C GLU A 239 3.18 22.25 -36.04
N GLU A 240 2.68 23.48 -35.87
CA GLU A 240 3.48 24.68 -35.88
C GLU A 240 4.47 24.76 -34.73
N GLU A 241 4.01 24.48 -33.52
CA GLU A 241 4.87 24.44 -32.32
C GLU A 241 5.93 23.34 -32.41
N ALA A 242 5.55 22.15 -32.85
CA ALA A 242 6.48 21.02 -33.02
C ALA A 242 7.59 21.37 -34.06
N LYS A 243 7.27 22.11 -35.15
CA LYS A 243 8.26 22.59 -36.09
C LYS A 243 9.17 23.67 -35.49
N GLN A 244 8.61 24.64 -34.74
CA GLN A 244 9.39 25.67 -34.05
C GLN A 244 10.37 25.11 -33.04
N LEU A 245 9.95 24.07 -32.30
CA LEU A 245 10.77 23.33 -31.32
C LEU A 245 11.76 22.37 -31.97
N GLY A 246 11.72 22.17 -33.30
CA GLY A 246 12.59 21.23 -34.00
C GLY A 246 12.29 19.76 -33.73
N LEU A 247 11.14 19.42 -33.14
CA LEU A 247 10.71 18.07 -32.80
C LEU A 247 10.27 17.28 -34.05
N VAL A 248 9.86 17.96 -35.11
CA VAL A 248 9.53 17.36 -36.40
C VAL A 248 10.32 18.04 -37.51
N LYS A 249 10.76 17.24 -38.50
CA LYS A 249 11.46 17.82 -39.67
C LYS A 249 10.50 18.71 -40.46
N SER A 250 10.87 19.98 -40.66
CA SER A 250 10.19 20.83 -41.61
C SER A 250 10.33 20.18 -42.99
N SER A 251 9.27 19.58 -43.53
CA SER A 251 9.25 19.22 -44.92
C SER A 251 9.07 20.50 -45.72
N ASN A 252 10.15 21.23 -45.95
CA ASN A 252 10.17 22.22 -47.00
C ASN A 252 9.93 21.47 -48.32
N LYS A 253 8.66 21.27 -48.68
CA LYS A 253 8.25 21.08 -50.05
C LYS A 253 8.48 22.44 -50.76
N ILE A 254 9.73 22.88 -50.83
CA ILE A 254 10.13 23.80 -51.88
C ILE A 254 9.95 22.98 -53.14
N LEU A 255 8.72 22.95 -53.67
CA LEU A 255 8.55 22.67 -55.09
C LEU A 255 9.64 23.48 -55.75
N PRO A 256 10.45 22.89 -56.63
CA PRO A 256 11.51 23.62 -57.27
C PRO A 256 10.85 24.66 -58.20
N ILE A 257 10.41 25.78 -57.61
CA ILE A 257 9.99 26.97 -58.37
C ILE A 257 11.09 27.27 -59.41
N GLY A 258 12.35 27.06 -59.09
CA GLY A 258 13.46 27.08 -59.99
C GLY A 258 13.32 26.09 -61.16
N ALA A 259 12.85 24.87 -60.96
CA ALA A 259 12.64 23.88 -62.03
C ALA A 259 11.49 24.32 -62.97
N VAL A 260 10.40 24.86 -62.40
CA VAL A 260 9.28 25.39 -63.21
C VAL A 260 9.72 26.61 -64.01
N ILE A 261 10.51 27.52 -63.44
CA ILE A 261 11.07 28.68 -64.15
C ILE A 261 12.02 28.25 -65.27
N VAL A 262 12.87 27.25 -65.01
CA VAL A 262 13.79 26.70 -66.04
C VAL A 262 13.01 26.02 -67.17
N VAL A 263 11.96 25.24 -66.85
CA VAL A 263 11.11 24.60 -67.86
C VAL A 263 10.36 25.66 -68.72
N LEU A 264 9.77 26.68 -68.06
CA LEU A 264 9.11 27.78 -68.75
C LEU A 264 10.11 28.58 -69.59
N GLY A 265 11.28 28.89 -69.14
CA GLY A 265 12.37 29.50 -69.81
C GLY A 265 12.84 28.70 -71.06
N ALA A 266 12.97 27.38 -70.89
CA ALA A 266 13.32 26.47 -72.00
C ALA A 266 12.22 26.41 -73.09
N ILE A 267 10.93 26.40 -72.70
CA ILE A 267 9.79 26.43 -73.62
C ILE A 267 9.74 27.72 -74.36
N LEU A 268 9.95 28.87 -73.69
CA LEU A 268 9.98 30.22 -74.37
C LEU A 268 11.19 30.33 -75.29
N TYR A 269 12.35 29.80 -74.88
CA TYR A 269 13.56 29.78 -75.76
C TYR A 269 13.35 28.93 -77.00
N TYR A 270 12.77 27.72 -76.84
CA TYR A 270 12.45 26.87 -78.00
C TYR A 270 11.41 27.48 -78.94
N ARG A 271 10.35 28.13 -78.40
CA ARG A 271 9.35 28.81 -79.17
C ARG A 271 9.94 30.02 -79.96
N ARG A 272 10.84 30.76 -79.35
CA ARG A 272 11.56 31.88 -80.05
C ARG A 272 12.49 31.38 -81.15
N ARG A 273 13.18 30.27 -80.93
CA ARG A 273 14.07 29.70 -81.93
C ARG A 273 13.32 29.10 -83.12
N LYS A 274 12.13 28.49 -82.89
CA LYS A 274 11.28 28.00 -83.97
C LYS A 274 10.66 29.13 -84.81
N LYS A 275 10.30 30.24 -84.22
CA LYS A 275 9.84 31.43 -84.98
C LYS A 275 10.92 32.03 -85.85
N LYS A 276 12.17 32.02 -85.45
CA LYS A 276 13.29 32.54 -86.30
C LYS A 276 13.66 31.59 -87.45
N LYS A 277 13.38 30.29 -87.37
CA LYS A 277 13.63 29.31 -88.45
C LYS A 277 12.52 29.37 -89.51
N ASN A 278 11.31 29.84 -89.25
CA ASN A 278 10.22 29.92 -90.20
C ASN A 278 10.08 31.31 -90.85
N ALA A 279 11.05 32.21 -90.60
CA ALA A 279 11.08 33.60 -91.14
C ALA A 279 12.29 33.84 -92.10
N LEU A 280 12.93 32.74 -92.49
CA LEU A 280 13.93 32.65 -93.62
C LEU A 280 13.37 31.68 -94.64
#